data_336d8807e5e27de84cd50a6f8f4697e8
#
_entry.id   336d8807e5e27de84cd50a6f8f4697e8
#
_cell.length_a   1.000
_cell.length_b   1.000
_cell.length_c   1.000
_cell.angle_alpha   90.00
_cell.angle_beta   90.00
_cell.angle_gamma   90.00
#
_symmetry.space_group_name_H-M   'P 1'
#
loop_
_entity.id
_entity.type
_entity.pdbx_description
1 polymer ?
#
loop_
_entity_poly.entity_id
_entity_poly.type
_entity_poly.pdbx_seq_one_letter_code
_entity_poly.pdbx_strand_id
1 'polypeptide(L)'
;VKLAVEGNAAFKACDFEFNLPRPSYTINTLSALEESFPDREFILLVGADNWEKFDRWHKHDEILSHYKIIVYPRGNSDIPELPFGVTWLSAELHDVSSTQIRALVADGKSISGLVPAKVEEFINRNNLYK
;
A
#
# COMPACT_ATOMS: atom_id res chain seq x y z
N VAL A 1 3.25 -8.30 7.28
CA VAL A 1 2.69 -6.96 7.52
C VAL A 1 2.61 -6.66 9.01
N LYS A 2 1.98 -7.51 9.85
CA LYS A 2 1.84 -7.27 11.30
C LYS A 2 3.17 -6.92 11.98
N LEU A 3 4.24 -7.69 11.71
CA LEU A 3 5.58 -7.43 12.24
C LEU A 3 6.17 -6.08 11.78
N ALA A 4 5.88 -5.67 10.54
CA ALA A 4 6.39 -4.43 9.98
C ALA A 4 5.82 -3.18 10.65
N VAL A 5 4.58 -3.24 11.14
CA VAL A 5 3.88 -2.11 11.77
C VAL A 5 3.85 -2.18 13.30
N GLU A 6 4.39 -3.26 13.86
CA GLU A 6 4.45 -3.45 15.31
C GLU A 6 5.27 -2.34 15.97
N GLY A 7 4.74 -1.79 17.04
CA GLY A 7 5.39 -0.69 17.77
C GLY A 7 5.08 0.71 17.26
N ASN A 8 4.31 0.86 16.18
CA ASN A 8 3.83 2.16 15.71
C ASN A 8 2.31 2.23 15.82
N ALA A 9 1.81 3.00 16.78
CA ALA A 9 0.38 3.14 17.04
C ALA A 9 -0.42 3.82 15.90
N ALA A 10 0.26 4.50 14.98
CA ALA A 10 -0.35 5.13 13.82
C ALA A 10 -0.68 4.11 12.70
N PHE A 11 -0.09 2.92 12.77
CA PHE A 11 -0.29 1.87 11.76
C PHE A 11 -1.02 0.67 12.33
N LYS A 12 -1.90 0.10 11.52
CA LYS A 12 -2.62 -1.12 11.84
C LYS A 12 -2.65 -2.04 10.64
N ALA A 13 -2.22 -3.30 10.82
CA ALA A 13 -2.47 -4.34 9.83
C ALA A 13 -3.96 -4.69 9.86
N CYS A 14 -4.62 -4.57 8.73
CA CYS A 14 -6.07 -4.79 8.60
C CYS A 14 -6.34 -5.94 7.64
N ASP A 15 -7.11 -6.91 8.10
CA ASP A 15 -7.55 -8.08 7.34
C ASP A 15 -9.05 -8.02 6.97
N PHE A 16 -9.61 -6.83 7.01
CA PHE A 16 -11.04 -6.59 6.80
C PHE A 16 -11.55 -7.17 5.47
N GLU A 17 -10.75 -7.08 4.41
CA GLU A 17 -11.10 -7.61 3.09
C GLU A 17 -11.26 -9.14 3.06
N PHE A 18 -10.65 -9.87 3.98
CA PHE A 18 -10.79 -11.33 4.04
C PHE A 18 -12.21 -11.79 4.32
N ASN A 19 -13.02 -10.94 4.90
CA ASN A 19 -14.42 -11.20 5.21
C ASN A 19 -15.39 -10.68 4.16
N LEU A 20 -14.87 -10.06 3.08
CA LEU A 20 -15.68 -9.53 1.99
C LEU A 20 -15.81 -10.54 0.84
N PRO A 21 -16.91 -10.48 0.06
CA PRO A 21 -17.05 -11.29 -1.15
C PRO A 21 -15.91 -11.04 -2.13
N ARG A 22 -15.44 -12.09 -2.78
CA ARG A 22 -14.42 -12.00 -3.83
C ARG A 22 -15.05 -11.86 -5.21
N PRO A 23 -14.39 -11.11 -6.14
CA PRO A 23 -13.14 -10.37 -5.97
C PRO A 23 -13.29 -9.15 -5.06
N SER A 24 -12.24 -8.84 -4.27
CA SER A 24 -12.24 -7.69 -3.34
C SER A 24 -11.88 -6.41 -4.09
N TYR A 25 -12.87 -5.75 -4.65
CA TYR A 25 -12.66 -4.45 -5.30
C TYR A 25 -12.52 -3.34 -4.26
N THR A 26 -11.63 -2.38 -4.51
CA THR A 26 -11.34 -1.28 -3.58
C THR A 26 -12.59 -0.47 -3.21
N ILE A 27 -13.50 -0.20 -4.17
CA ILE A 27 -14.74 0.51 -3.89
C ILE A 27 -15.60 -0.22 -2.86
N ASN A 28 -15.70 -1.54 -2.95
CA ASN A 28 -16.48 -2.34 -2.01
C ASN A 28 -15.84 -2.35 -0.62
N THR A 29 -14.51 -2.42 -0.55
CA THR A 29 -13.76 -2.34 0.71
C THR A 29 -13.97 -0.99 1.39
N LEU A 30 -13.86 0.11 0.65
CA LEU A 30 -14.06 1.46 1.18
C LEU A 30 -15.49 1.66 1.69
N SER A 31 -16.50 1.22 0.92
CA SER A 31 -17.90 1.32 1.32
C SER A 31 -18.20 0.52 2.59
N ALA A 32 -17.67 -0.70 2.67
CA ALA A 32 -17.84 -1.55 3.85
C ALA A 32 -17.14 -0.99 5.09
N LEU A 33 -15.97 -0.35 4.92
CA LEU A 33 -15.27 0.34 6.00
C LEU A 33 -16.06 1.55 6.50
N GLU A 34 -16.66 2.33 5.61
CA GLU A 34 -17.51 3.46 6.01
C GLU A 34 -18.75 3.00 6.80
N GLU A 35 -19.38 1.91 6.36
CA GLU A 35 -20.53 1.34 7.08
C GLU A 35 -20.15 0.83 8.47
N SER A 36 -18.97 0.21 8.59
CA SER A 36 -18.48 -0.35 9.86
C SER A 36 -17.93 0.71 10.81
N PHE A 37 -17.41 1.81 10.28
CA PHE A 37 -16.78 2.90 11.03
C PHE A 37 -17.30 4.27 10.57
N PRO A 38 -18.59 4.59 10.81
CA PRO A 38 -19.22 5.79 10.24
C PRO A 38 -18.68 7.11 10.81
N ASP A 39 -17.92 7.07 11.88
CA ASP A 39 -17.26 8.21 12.52
C ASP A 39 -15.86 8.50 11.98
N ARG A 40 -15.39 7.73 10.97
CA ARG A 40 -14.06 7.87 10.37
C ARG A 40 -14.14 8.33 8.92
N GLU A 41 -13.19 9.17 8.53
CA GLU A 41 -12.95 9.51 7.14
C GLU A 41 -11.87 8.57 6.56
N PHE A 42 -12.17 7.94 5.42
CA PHE A 42 -11.23 7.05 4.75
C PHE A 42 -10.59 7.77 3.56
N ILE A 43 -9.26 7.75 3.52
CA ILE A 43 -8.46 8.29 2.43
C ILE A 43 -7.68 7.14 1.82
N LEU A 44 -7.74 7.02 0.50
CA LEU A 44 -7.02 5.97 -0.23
C LEU A 44 -5.59 6.44 -0.53
N LEU A 45 -4.60 5.68 -0.05
CA LEU A 45 -3.19 5.89 -0.39
C LEU A 45 -2.76 4.83 -1.40
N VAL A 46 -2.25 5.26 -2.55
CA VAL A 46 -1.78 4.37 -3.62
C VAL A 46 -0.39 4.79 -4.10
N GLY A 47 0.39 3.82 -4.57
CA GLY A 47 1.64 4.11 -5.26
C GLY A 47 1.40 4.65 -6.68
N ALA A 48 2.36 5.40 -7.22
CA ALA A 48 2.25 6.00 -8.55
C ALA A 48 2.05 4.96 -9.67
N ASP A 49 2.64 3.79 -9.55
CA ASP A 49 2.48 2.67 -10.48
C ASP A 49 1.04 2.13 -10.50
N ASN A 50 0.38 2.08 -9.35
CA ASN A 50 -1.04 1.73 -9.27
C ASN A 50 -1.93 2.87 -9.77
N TRP A 51 -1.53 4.12 -9.53
CA TRP A 51 -2.26 5.29 -10.03
C TRP A 51 -2.32 5.33 -11.57
N GLU A 52 -1.24 4.97 -12.24
CA GLU A 52 -1.20 4.88 -13.71
C GLU A 52 -2.24 3.91 -14.29
N LYS A 53 -2.64 2.91 -13.51
CA LYS A 53 -3.63 1.88 -13.89
C LYS A 53 -4.99 2.09 -13.23
N PHE A 54 -5.18 3.21 -12.52
CA PHE A 54 -6.37 3.46 -11.71
C PHE A 54 -7.66 3.51 -12.54
N ASP A 55 -7.58 4.00 -13.78
CA ASP A 55 -8.70 4.02 -14.73
C ASP A 55 -9.23 2.63 -15.11
N ARG A 56 -8.47 1.58 -14.83
CA ARG A 56 -8.86 0.18 -15.03
C ARG A 56 -9.53 -0.44 -13.79
N TRP A 57 -9.53 0.27 -12.68
CA TRP A 57 -10.12 -0.25 -11.45
C TRP A 57 -11.65 -0.25 -11.55
N HIS A 58 -12.24 -1.26 -10.95
CA HIS A 58 -13.71 -1.37 -10.90
C HIS A 58 -14.31 -0.14 -10.23
N LYS A 59 -15.22 0.52 -10.94
CA LYS A 59 -15.91 1.73 -10.47
C LYS A 59 -14.95 2.84 -10.00
N HIS A 60 -13.85 3.04 -10.70
CA HIS A 60 -12.87 4.07 -10.36
C HIS A 60 -13.49 5.48 -10.27
N ASP A 61 -14.49 5.79 -11.09
CA ASP A 61 -15.22 7.07 -11.04
C ASP A 61 -15.95 7.27 -9.70
N GLU A 62 -16.53 6.22 -9.14
CA GLU A 62 -17.18 6.28 -7.82
C GLU A 62 -16.13 6.53 -6.71
N ILE A 63 -14.96 5.90 -6.80
CA ILE A 63 -13.88 6.13 -5.86
C ILE A 63 -13.44 7.60 -5.91
N LEU A 64 -13.21 8.15 -7.11
CA LEU A 64 -12.83 9.55 -7.30
C LEU A 64 -13.88 10.53 -6.75
N SER A 65 -15.17 10.19 -6.89
CA SER A 65 -16.27 11.06 -6.48
C SER A 65 -16.49 11.10 -4.98
N HIS A 66 -16.17 10.01 -4.26
CA HIS A 66 -16.52 9.82 -2.85
C HIS A 66 -15.34 9.87 -1.90
N TYR A 67 -14.11 9.60 -2.39
CA TYR A 67 -12.93 9.46 -1.54
C TYR A 67 -11.80 10.38 -1.98
N LYS A 68 -11.08 10.91 -1.02
CA LYS A 68 -9.78 11.56 -1.27
C LYS A 68 -8.75 10.49 -1.56
N ILE A 69 -7.87 10.78 -2.51
CA ILE A 69 -6.79 9.88 -2.90
C ILE A 69 -5.46 10.61 -2.73
N ILE A 70 -4.50 9.94 -2.11
CA ILE A 70 -3.13 10.39 -2.01
C ILE A 70 -2.26 9.44 -2.83
N VAL A 71 -1.48 9.98 -3.77
CA VAL A 71 -0.56 9.20 -4.59
C VAL A 71 0.85 9.36 -4.06
N TYR A 72 1.48 8.25 -3.70
CA TYR A 72 2.88 8.20 -3.27
C TYR A 72 3.77 8.03 -4.50
N PRO A 73 4.71 8.95 -4.77
CA PRO A 73 5.59 8.87 -5.93
C PRO A 73 6.57 7.71 -5.81
N ARG A 74 6.94 7.14 -6.95
CA ARG A 74 8.03 6.17 -7.08
C ARG A 74 8.98 6.61 -8.19
N GLY A 75 10.29 6.58 -7.90
CA GLY A 75 11.29 7.01 -8.86
C GLY A 75 11.20 8.51 -9.20
N ASN A 76 11.85 8.91 -10.28
CA ASN A 76 11.88 10.29 -10.78
C ASN A 76 10.71 10.56 -11.75
N SER A 77 9.49 10.27 -11.33
CA SER A 77 8.31 10.54 -12.14
C SER A 77 7.92 12.01 -12.04
N ASP A 78 7.65 12.65 -13.17
CA ASP A 78 7.02 13.96 -13.20
C ASP A 78 5.61 13.87 -12.61
N ILE A 79 5.18 14.92 -11.94
CA ILE A 79 3.82 15.00 -11.40
C ILE A 79 2.85 15.09 -12.57
N PRO A 80 1.96 14.09 -12.77
CA PRO A 80 0.95 14.16 -13.82
C PRO A 80 -0.12 15.20 -13.49
N GLU A 81 -0.95 15.53 -14.46
CA GLU A 81 -2.17 16.26 -14.21
C GLU A 81 -3.12 15.41 -13.36
N LEU A 82 -3.56 15.96 -12.23
CA LEU A 82 -4.37 15.24 -11.25
C LEU A 82 -5.82 15.73 -11.24
N PRO A 83 -6.81 14.84 -11.18
CA PRO A 83 -8.21 15.24 -11.01
C PRO A 83 -8.44 15.82 -9.60
N PHE A 84 -9.57 16.50 -9.44
CA PHE A 84 -9.99 17.01 -8.14
C PHE A 84 -10.07 15.90 -7.09
N GLY A 85 -9.58 16.18 -5.89
CA GLY A 85 -9.59 15.21 -4.77
C GLY A 85 -8.38 14.28 -4.74
N VAL A 86 -7.48 14.35 -5.71
CA VAL A 86 -6.24 13.58 -5.76
C VAL A 86 -5.05 14.47 -5.43
N THR A 87 -4.23 14.03 -4.49
CA THR A 87 -3.04 14.75 -4.04
C THR A 87 -1.79 13.91 -4.31
N TRP A 88 -0.77 14.55 -4.89
CA TRP A 88 0.55 13.94 -5.03
C TRP A 88 1.35 14.19 -3.76
N LEU A 89 1.78 13.13 -3.10
CA LEU A 89 2.52 13.25 -1.85
C LEU A 89 3.95 13.72 -2.12
N SER A 90 4.35 14.83 -1.52
CA SER A 90 5.75 15.25 -1.48
C SER A 90 6.45 14.53 -0.34
N ALA A 91 7.23 13.50 -0.67
CA ALA A 91 7.93 12.67 0.31
C ALA A 91 9.31 12.27 -0.19
N GLU A 92 10.17 11.90 0.75
CA GLU A 92 11.46 11.29 0.42
C GLU A 92 11.23 9.97 -0.30
N LEU A 93 11.92 9.80 -1.44
CA LEU A 93 11.79 8.59 -2.24
C LEU A 93 12.70 7.48 -1.72
N HIS A 94 12.10 6.33 -1.45
CA HIS A 94 12.82 5.11 -1.11
C HIS A 94 12.70 4.12 -2.27
N ASP A 95 13.81 3.87 -2.97
CA ASP A 95 13.87 2.94 -4.09
C ASP A 95 14.03 1.49 -3.61
N VAL A 96 13.01 1.01 -2.89
CA VAL A 96 12.95 -0.35 -2.36
C VAL A 96 11.67 -1.02 -2.82
N SER A 97 11.78 -2.23 -3.37
CA SER A 97 10.63 -3.02 -3.79
C SER A 97 10.68 -4.44 -3.22
N SER A 98 9.53 -5.07 -3.09
CA SER A 98 9.45 -6.48 -2.67
C SER A 98 10.22 -7.42 -3.60
N THR A 99 10.22 -7.14 -4.90
CA THR A 99 10.98 -7.90 -5.89
C THR A 99 12.48 -7.82 -5.62
N GLN A 100 12.99 -6.63 -5.35
CA GLN A 100 14.39 -6.40 -5.00
C GLN A 100 14.77 -7.13 -3.71
N ILE A 101 13.94 -7.04 -2.66
CA ILE A 101 14.18 -7.75 -1.40
C ILE A 101 14.27 -9.26 -1.61
N ARG A 102 13.33 -9.85 -2.33
CA ARG A 102 13.36 -11.29 -2.63
C ARG A 102 14.60 -11.71 -3.40
N ALA A 103 15.02 -10.91 -4.37
CA ALA A 103 16.22 -11.17 -5.15
C ALA A 103 17.49 -11.13 -4.28
N LEU A 104 17.62 -10.13 -3.41
CA LEU A 104 18.75 -10.03 -2.47
C LEU A 104 18.82 -11.23 -1.54
N VAL A 105 17.70 -11.67 -0.98
CA VAL A 105 17.66 -12.85 -0.12
C VAL A 105 18.03 -14.11 -0.88
N ALA A 106 17.52 -14.29 -2.10
CA ALA A 106 17.88 -15.45 -2.95
C ALA A 106 19.39 -15.49 -3.27
N ASP A 107 20.02 -14.31 -3.45
CA ASP A 107 21.44 -14.17 -3.70
C ASP A 107 22.31 -14.26 -2.41
N GLY A 108 21.71 -14.48 -1.25
CA GLY A 108 22.40 -14.52 0.04
C GLY A 108 22.92 -13.17 0.53
N LYS A 109 22.40 -12.08 -0.02
CA LYS A 109 22.78 -10.71 0.33
C LYS A 109 21.94 -10.19 1.51
N SER A 110 22.53 -9.24 2.26
CA SER A 110 21.85 -8.60 3.38
C SER A 110 20.71 -7.69 2.91
N ILE A 111 19.61 -7.72 3.65
CA ILE A 111 18.48 -6.79 3.50
C ILE A 111 18.35 -5.85 4.71
N SER A 112 19.38 -5.81 5.56
CA SER A 112 19.42 -4.94 6.74
C SER A 112 19.27 -3.47 6.34
N GLY A 113 18.40 -2.74 7.04
CA GLY A 113 18.08 -1.36 6.73
C GLY A 113 17.10 -1.15 5.58
N LEU A 114 16.78 -2.19 4.79
CA LEU A 114 15.78 -2.13 3.71
C LEU A 114 14.40 -2.58 4.17
N VAL A 115 14.33 -3.32 5.24
CA VAL A 115 13.10 -3.79 5.90
C VAL A 115 13.23 -3.60 7.41
N PRO A 116 12.09 -3.54 8.15
CA PRO A 116 12.15 -3.54 9.61
C PRO A 116 12.87 -4.78 10.16
N ALA A 117 13.63 -4.63 11.23
CA ALA A 117 14.45 -5.70 11.81
C ALA A 117 13.67 -6.99 12.11
N LYS A 118 12.46 -6.88 12.63
CA LYS A 118 11.58 -8.03 12.90
C LYS A 118 11.13 -8.76 11.63
N VAL A 119 11.00 -8.05 10.52
CA VAL A 119 10.69 -8.64 9.21
C VAL A 119 11.90 -9.40 8.68
N GLU A 120 13.10 -8.81 8.77
CA GLU A 120 14.37 -9.48 8.40
C GLU A 120 14.55 -10.78 9.19
N GLU A 121 14.40 -10.72 10.52
CA GLU A 121 14.49 -11.89 11.39
C GLU A 121 13.48 -12.99 10.99
N PHE A 122 12.24 -12.61 10.69
CA PHE A 122 11.21 -13.54 10.26
C PHE A 122 11.56 -14.23 8.94
N ILE A 123 12.06 -13.48 7.96
CA ILE A 123 12.51 -14.02 6.66
C ILE A 123 13.63 -15.03 6.85
N ASN A 124 14.63 -14.69 7.66
CA ASN A 124 15.79 -15.54 7.92
C ASN A 124 15.41 -16.81 8.71
N ARG A 125 14.62 -16.67 9.76
CA ARG A 125 14.17 -17.79 10.60
C ARG A 125 13.36 -18.82 9.82
N ASN A 126 12.54 -18.37 8.89
CA ASN A 126 11.67 -19.25 8.10
C ASN A 126 12.26 -19.63 6.74
N ASN A 127 13.51 -19.26 6.46
CA ASN A 127 14.19 -19.52 5.18
C ASN A 127 13.36 -19.11 3.96
N LEU A 128 12.67 -17.96 4.05
CA LEU A 128 11.83 -17.48 2.95
C LEU A 128 12.71 -16.92 1.82
N TYR A 129 12.27 -17.12 0.59
CA TYR A 129 12.88 -16.58 -0.64
C TYR A 129 14.28 -17.08 -0.96
N LYS A 130 14.77 -18.08 -0.27
CA LYS A 130 16.09 -18.68 -0.51
C LYS A 130 16.06 -19.76 -1.59
#